data_4d8f1ebaface752bb30bcab7935c9cfd
#
_entry.id   4d8f1ebaface752bb30bcab7935c9cfd
#
_cell.length_a   1.000
_cell.length_b   1.000
_cell.length_c   1.000
_cell.angle_alpha   90.00
_cell.angle_beta   90.00
_cell.angle_gamma   90.00
#
_symmetry.space_group_name_H-M   'P 1'
#
loop_
_entity.id
_entity.type
_entity.pdbx_description
1 polymer ?
#
loop_
_entity_poly.entity_id
_entity_poly.type
_entity_poly.pdbx_seq_one_letter_code
_entity_poly.pdbx_strand_id
1 'polypeptide(L)'
;MEIMKVYPILILIILSLFFFSCASTKSPATELITETELINETELINETENKGFINENAIETENTPKIEEVIEIKKEPTESEIFIQKIEKINIKCVLSPSVVTKNRKFSSAYEFLVSDSEMNPVSEFKITLTYPSSKSDDKVLFFSVELLSDESGKVSFEPPKPSFSCISTVTAYPTPINQEEEVLKAVDQKKVEADWKVRSDVINKGAVLFIWDFNEKNRPVNNSYEILSEFRKRGITMVGNAPVNDSEYIGKSLDFLYKENYEIIEASYGYLICGTVKFLKPVEPCDEGYLCSLTSNIEAVDMKNGKKVFSKTFVHEATGKNWNSCVSKCKSELAKMIVDEIFFGM
;
A
#
# COMPACT_ATOMS: atom_id res chain seq x y z
N MET A 1 -72.41 10.17 -6.52
CA MET A 1 -72.96 10.55 -5.18
C MET A 1 -71.86 10.27 -4.18
N GLU A 2 -71.23 11.38 -3.81
CA GLU A 2 -70.72 11.71 -2.47
C GLU A 2 -69.46 10.92 -1.98
N ILE A 3 -68.44 11.50 -1.40
CA ILE A 3 -68.16 12.87 -0.88
C ILE A 3 -66.63 12.99 -0.79
N MET A 4 -66.11 14.14 -1.26
CA MET A 4 -64.74 14.62 -0.97
C MET A 4 -64.62 14.95 0.53
N LYS A 5 -63.54 14.57 1.17
CA LYS A 5 -63.07 15.19 2.41
C LYS A 5 -61.66 15.67 2.23
N VAL A 6 -61.54 16.98 2.11
CA VAL A 6 -60.35 17.80 2.17
C VAL A 6 -60.07 18.10 3.63
N TYR A 7 -58.82 17.89 4.10
CA TYR A 7 -58.31 18.45 5.35
C TYR A 7 -57.09 19.32 5.04
N PRO A 8 -57.06 20.56 5.56
CA PRO A 8 -55.96 21.49 5.32
C PRO A 8 -54.81 21.25 6.29
N ILE A 9 -53.59 21.29 5.73
CA ILE A 9 -52.35 21.18 6.45
C ILE A 9 -51.95 22.55 6.99
N LEU A 10 -51.68 22.57 8.27
CA LEU A 10 -51.15 23.71 9.02
C LEU A 10 -49.65 23.83 8.73
N ILE A 11 -49.26 24.92 8.08
CA ILE A 11 -47.88 25.32 7.87
C ILE A 11 -47.36 26.01 9.11
N LEU A 12 -46.35 25.45 9.74
CA LEU A 12 -45.59 26.12 10.80
C LEU A 12 -44.19 26.48 10.24
N ILE A 13 -44.06 27.73 9.87
CA ILE A 13 -42.79 28.36 9.48
C ILE A 13 -42.10 28.79 10.78
N ILE A 14 -40.93 28.22 11.07
CA ILE A 14 -40.02 28.77 12.05
C ILE A 14 -38.82 29.32 11.30
N LEU A 15 -38.80 30.63 11.15
CA LEU A 15 -37.68 31.43 10.66
C LEU A 15 -36.77 31.68 11.87
N SER A 16 -35.55 31.12 11.88
CA SER A 16 -34.50 31.56 12.77
C SER A 16 -33.35 32.15 11.96
N LEU A 17 -33.34 33.46 11.88
CA LEU A 17 -32.24 34.27 11.42
C LEU A 17 -31.11 34.19 12.45
N PHE A 18 -29.94 33.74 12.05
CA PHE A 18 -28.69 34.08 12.71
C PHE A 18 -27.74 34.72 11.69
N PHE A 19 -27.68 36.05 11.80
CA PHE A 19 -26.58 36.85 11.28
C PHE A 19 -25.35 36.58 12.14
N PHE A 20 -24.25 36.15 11.57
CA PHE A 20 -22.93 36.40 12.13
C PHE A 20 -21.98 36.89 11.04
N SER A 21 -21.71 38.11 11.17
CA SER A 21 -20.56 38.97 10.94
C SER A 21 -19.35 38.32 10.31
N CYS A 22 -18.99 38.88 9.17
CA CYS A 22 -17.72 38.81 8.51
C CYS A 22 -16.63 39.45 9.36
N ALA A 23 -15.65 38.70 9.82
CA ALA A 23 -14.38 39.22 10.29
C ALA A 23 -13.26 38.58 9.47
N SER A 24 -12.70 39.39 8.58
CA SER A 24 -11.48 39.13 7.85
C SER A 24 -10.32 39.09 8.83
N THR A 25 -9.69 37.92 9.00
CA THR A 25 -8.36 37.81 9.59
C THR A 25 -7.40 37.27 8.57
N LYS A 26 -6.41 38.08 8.23
CA LYS A 26 -5.26 37.80 7.43
C LYS A 26 -4.53 36.56 7.99
N SER A 27 -4.26 35.60 7.14
CA SER A 27 -3.34 34.50 7.38
C SER A 27 -1.92 35.05 7.51
N PRO A 28 -1.14 34.64 8.52
CA PRO A 28 0.29 34.88 8.50
C PRO A 28 0.96 33.86 7.58
N ALA A 29 1.83 34.37 6.73
CA ALA A 29 2.72 33.59 5.90
C ALA A 29 3.57 32.66 6.77
N THR A 30 3.54 31.38 6.46
CA THR A 30 4.47 30.40 7.02
C THR A 30 5.78 30.52 6.24
N GLU A 31 6.78 31.03 6.91
CA GLU A 31 8.15 31.06 6.43
C GLU A 31 8.65 29.64 6.21
N LEU A 32 9.22 29.42 5.03
CA LEU A 32 10.07 28.28 4.72
C LEU A 32 11.30 28.33 5.64
N ILE A 33 11.44 27.37 6.52
CA ILE A 33 12.70 27.11 7.17
C ILE A 33 13.49 26.20 6.21
N THR A 34 14.43 26.82 5.52
CA THR A 34 15.51 26.15 4.80
C THR A 34 16.44 25.48 5.82
N GLU A 35 16.62 24.17 5.65
CA GLU A 35 17.70 23.43 6.30
C GLU A 35 19.03 24.02 5.85
N THR A 36 19.75 24.57 6.80
CA THR A 36 21.13 25.01 6.63
C THR A 36 22.05 24.00 7.30
N GLU A 37 22.93 23.48 6.50
CA GLU A 37 24.16 22.76 6.76
C GLU A 37 24.74 22.90 8.18
N LEU A 38 24.97 21.76 8.84
CA LEU A 38 25.88 21.67 9.97
C LEU A 38 27.27 21.33 9.43
N ILE A 39 28.08 22.36 9.37
CA ILE A 39 29.49 22.30 9.02
C ILE A 39 30.24 21.71 10.20
N ASN A 40 31.07 20.71 9.90
CA ASN A 40 32.14 20.23 10.76
C ASN A 40 33.14 21.34 11.08
N GLU A 41 33.30 21.65 12.34
CA GLU A 41 34.52 22.30 12.83
C GLU A 41 35.19 21.39 13.85
N THR A 42 36.24 20.72 13.41
CA THR A 42 37.25 20.13 14.26
C THR A 42 38.53 20.94 14.00
N GLU A 43 38.81 21.96 14.76
CA GLU A 43 40.12 22.61 14.88
C GLU A 43 40.70 22.26 16.27
N LEU A 44 41.75 21.52 16.26
CA LEU A 44 43.18 21.98 16.44
C LEU A 44 43.39 22.99 17.58
N ILE A 45 43.90 22.54 18.69
CA ILE A 45 44.71 23.29 19.67
C ILE A 45 45.59 22.24 20.38
N ASN A 46 46.80 22.28 20.49
CA ASN A 46 47.96 23.08 20.37
C ASN A 46 49.16 22.27 20.89
N GLU A 47 50.20 22.26 20.13
CA GLU A 47 51.54 21.99 20.58
C GLU A 47 51.95 23.02 21.62
N THR A 48 52.50 22.56 22.73
CA THR A 48 53.39 23.38 23.53
C THR A 48 54.64 22.57 23.87
N GLU A 49 55.69 22.95 23.20
CA GLU A 49 57.04 22.58 23.57
C GLU A 49 57.35 22.96 25.01
N ASN A 50 58.02 22.07 25.76
CA ASN A 50 58.89 22.49 26.82
C ASN A 50 60.17 21.65 26.82
N LYS A 51 61.23 22.34 26.46
CA LYS A 51 62.60 21.87 26.55
C LYS A 51 63.10 21.88 28.01
N GLY A 52 63.87 20.86 28.32
CA GLY A 52 65.07 21.01 29.13
C GLY A 52 65.00 20.48 30.56
N PHE A 53 65.67 19.45 30.84
CA PHE A 53 66.92 19.43 31.58
C PHE A 53 67.40 18.00 31.77
N ILE A 54 68.62 17.77 31.32
CA ILE A 54 69.42 16.56 31.57
C ILE A 54 69.79 16.53 33.05
N ASN A 55 69.65 15.38 33.72
CA ASN A 55 70.58 15.03 34.78
C ASN A 55 70.71 13.50 34.82
N GLU A 56 71.94 13.07 34.53
CA GLU A 56 72.46 11.75 34.74
C GLU A 56 72.52 11.45 36.22
N ASN A 57 72.00 10.30 36.64
CA ASN A 57 72.64 9.46 37.63
C ASN A 57 72.10 8.04 37.55
N ALA A 58 73.03 7.16 37.19
CA ALA A 58 72.84 5.72 37.18
C ALA A 58 72.67 5.19 38.60
N ILE A 59 71.65 4.33 38.79
CA ILE A 59 71.68 3.27 39.81
C ILE A 59 71.02 2.04 39.20
N GLU A 60 71.82 1.00 38.97
CA GLU A 60 71.40 -0.38 38.72
C GLU A 60 70.51 -0.87 39.85
N THR A 61 69.35 -1.36 39.54
CA THR A 61 68.66 -2.33 40.43
C THR A 61 67.81 -3.28 39.57
N GLU A 62 68.18 -4.51 39.69
CA GLU A 62 67.56 -5.79 39.41
C GLU A 62 66.19 -5.81 38.71
N ASN A 63 66.21 -6.38 37.50
CA ASN A 63 65.06 -6.87 36.73
C ASN A 63 64.35 -8.03 37.50
N THR A 64 63.23 -7.74 38.11
CA THR A 64 62.20 -8.71 38.39
C THR A 64 61.07 -8.49 37.40
N PRO A 65 60.70 -9.46 36.56
CA PRO A 65 59.57 -9.28 35.66
C PRO A 65 58.28 -9.30 36.50
N LYS A 66 57.69 -8.12 36.65
CA LYS A 66 56.35 -7.98 37.18
C LYS A 66 55.41 -8.53 36.14
N ILE A 67 54.92 -9.76 36.34
CA ILE A 67 53.80 -10.31 35.59
C ILE A 67 52.58 -9.46 35.98
N GLU A 68 52.21 -8.49 35.15
CA GLU A 68 50.91 -7.88 35.22
C GLU A 68 49.90 -8.95 34.77
N GLU A 69 49.26 -9.61 35.71
CA GLU A 69 48.04 -10.36 35.44
C GLU A 69 47.01 -9.38 34.91
N VAL A 70 46.82 -9.38 33.58
CA VAL A 70 45.68 -8.72 32.94
C VAL A 70 44.44 -9.48 33.41
N ILE A 71 43.82 -8.99 34.47
CA ILE A 71 42.50 -9.45 34.87
C ILE A 71 41.55 -9.01 33.78
N GLU A 72 41.27 -9.90 32.86
CA GLU A 72 40.22 -9.73 31.85
C GLU A 72 38.89 -9.67 32.63
N ILE A 73 38.43 -8.46 32.92
CA ILE A 73 37.10 -8.23 33.51
C ILE A 73 36.09 -8.66 32.46
N LYS A 74 35.60 -9.87 32.60
CA LYS A 74 34.50 -10.37 31.79
C LYS A 74 33.29 -9.47 32.02
N LYS A 75 33.02 -8.55 31.10
CA LYS A 75 31.83 -7.68 31.13
C LYS A 75 30.60 -8.58 31.03
N GLU A 76 29.70 -8.46 32.02
CA GLU A 76 28.41 -9.16 31.94
C GLU A 76 27.65 -8.68 30.67
N PRO A 77 27.02 -9.61 29.92
CA PRO A 77 26.31 -9.26 28.73
C PRO A 77 25.10 -8.33 29.04
N THR A 78 24.89 -7.34 28.26
CA THR A 78 23.74 -6.44 28.37
C THR A 78 22.43 -7.15 28.05
N GLU A 79 21.29 -6.58 28.46
CA GLU A 79 19.97 -7.12 28.14
C GLU A 79 19.77 -7.24 26.62
N SER A 80 20.28 -6.28 25.83
CA SER A 80 20.24 -6.30 24.38
C SER A 80 21.07 -7.44 23.81
N GLU A 81 22.29 -7.67 24.29
CA GLU A 81 23.12 -8.80 23.88
C GLU A 81 22.48 -10.16 24.21
N ILE A 82 21.88 -10.29 25.37
CA ILE A 82 21.14 -11.51 25.78
C ILE A 82 19.93 -11.73 24.85
N PHE A 83 19.19 -10.68 24.57
CA PHE A 83 18.05 -10.76 23.67
C PHE A 83 18.47 -11.16 22.26
N ILE A 84 19.50 -10.54 21.70
CA ILE A 84 20.03 -10.86 20.37
C ILE A 84 20.45 -12.33 20.31
N GLN A 85 21.23 -12.82 21.26
CA GLN A 85 21.63 -14.22 21.35
C GLN A 85 20.43 -15.19 21.44
N LYS A 86 19.37 -14.77 22.14
CA LYS A 86 18.12 -15.54 22.22
C LYS A 86 17.43 -15.66 20.88
N ILE A 87 17.21 -14.51 20.18
CA ILE A 87 16.49 -14.52 18.92
C ILE A 87 17.28 -15.11 17.76
N GLU A 88 18.62 -15.11 17.83
CA GLU A 88 19.46 -15.81 16.84
C GLU A 88 19.13 -17.30 16.73
N LYS A 89 18.78 -17.92 17.85
CA LYS A 89 18.42 -19.35 17.93
C LYS A 89 16.96 -19.62 17.59
N ILE A 90 16.17 -18.58 17.36
CA ILE A 90 14.74 -18.70 17.05
C ILE A 90 14.52 -18.71 15.54
N ASN A 91 13.64 -19.60 15.09
CA ASN A 91 13.10 -19.65 13.75
C ASN A 91 11.60 -19.36 13.81
N ILE A 92 11.16 -18.46 12.95
CA ILE A 92 9.73 -18.18 12.73
C ILE A 92 9.39 -18.63 11.31
N LYS A 93 8.27 -19.31 11.15
CA LYS A 93 7.80 -19.77 9.82
C LYS A 93 6.29 -19.58 9.72
N CYS A 94 5.83 -19.02 8.61
CA CYS A 94 4.40 -19.04 8.28
C CYS A 94 4.01 -20.47 7.85
N VAL A 95 3.06 -21.08 8.54
CA VAL A 95 2.58 -22.46 8.26
C VAL A 95 1.20 -22.45 7.64
N LEU A 96 0.40 -21.39 7.86
CA LEU A 96 -0.89 -21.17 7.24
C LEU A 96 -1.09 -19.70 6.95
N SER A 97 -1.46 -19.37 5.72
CA SER A 97 -1.95 -18.05 5.34
C SER A 97 -3.30 -18.17 4.62
N PRO A 98 -4.26 -17.28 4.92
CA PRO A 98 -5.53 -17.28 4.21
C PRO A 98 -5.35 -17.00 2.72
N SER A 99 -6.25 -17.53 1.92
CA SER A 99 -6.37 -17.16 0.51
C SER A 99 -6.92 -15.72 0.36
N VAL A 100 -7.03 -15.25 -0.90
CA VAL A 100 -7.62 -13.95 -1.20
C VAL A 100 -9.04 -13.82 -0.64
N VAL A 101 -9.32 -12.69 0.03
CA VAL A 101 -10.64 -12.35 0.56
C VAL A 101 -11.24 -11.17 -0.22
N THR A 102 -12.56 -11.08 -0.25
CA THR A 102 -13.24 -9.88 -0.79
C THR A 102 -13.40 -8.84 0.32
N LYS A 103 -13.19 -7.58 -0.02
CA LYS A 103 -13.46 -6.42 0.85
C LYS A 103 -14.79 -6.59 1.61
N ASN A 104 -14.78 -6.24 2.87
CA ASN A 104 -15.94 -6.41 3.76
C ASN A 104 -16.38 -7.86 4.03
N ARG A 105 -15.53 -8.86 3.79
CA ARG A 105 -15.75 -10.25 4.19
C ARG A 105 -14.65 -10.69 5.17
N LYS A 106 -14.92 -11.69 5.99
CA LYS A 106 -13.91 -12.31 6.87
C LYS A 106 -12.97 -13.19 6.05
N PHE A 107 -11.73 -13.27 6.46
CA PHE A 107 -10.81 -14.27 5.93
C PHE A 107 -11.30 -15.69 6.23
N SER A 108 -10.93 -16.65 5.38
CA SER A 108 -11.37 -18.04 5.49
C SER A 108 -10.68 -18.81 6.62
N SER A 109 -9.52 -18.36 7.06
CA SER A 109 -8.72 -18.94 8.14
C SER A 109 -7.91 -17.86 8.84
N ALA A 110 -7.35 -18.20 10.00
CA ALA A 110 -6.32 -17.41 10.66
C ALA A 110 -4.99 -17.47 9.90
N TYR A 111 -4.08 -16.53 10.17
CA TYR A 111 -2.65 -16.70 9.90
C TYR A 111 -2.04 -17.50 11.04
N GLU A 112 -1.25 -18.50 10.69
CA GLU A 112 -0.56 -19.30 11.68
C GLU A 112 0.95 -19.27 11.45
N PHE A 113 1.68 -18.95 12.49
CA PHE A 113 3.14 -18.95 12.51
C PHE A 113 3.62 -19.96 13.53
N LEU A 114 4.71 -20.66 13.21
CA LEU A 114 5.38 -21.58 14.11
C LEU A 114 6.69 -20.95 14.56
N VAL A 115 6.89 -20.92 15.86
CA VAL A 115 8.12 -20.49 16.53
C VAL A 115 8.85 -21.73 17.02
N SER A 116 10.07 -21.94 16.59
CA SER A 116 10.92 -23.07 16.97
C SER A 116 12.34 -22.61 17.28
N ASP A 117 13.09 -23.42 18.03
CA ASP A 117 14.52 -23.24 18.20
C ASP A 117 15.33 -23.77 16.99
N SER A 118 16.67 -23.74 17.10
CA SER A 118 17.58 -24.21 16.08
C SER A 118 17.50 -25.74 15.82
N GLU A 119 16.96 -26.50 16.76
CA GLU A 119 16.75 -27.96 16.69
C GLU A 119 15.33 -28.31 16.23
N MET A 120 14.54 -27.30 15.84
CA MET A 120 13.13 -27.41 15.44
C MET A 120 12.17 -27.81 16.58
N ASN A 121 12.59 -27.70 17.85
CA ASN A 121 11.67 -27.86 18.96
C ASN A 121 10.76 -26.64 19.09
N PRO A 122 9.49 -26.82 19.44
CA PRO A 122 8.57 -25.70 19.63
C PRO A 122 9.02 -24.83 20.82
N VAL A 123 8.90 -23.52 20.66
CA VAL A 123 9.19 -22.55 21.72
C VAL A 123 7.89 -21.91 22.17
N SER A 124 7.47 -22.20 23.40
CA SER A 124 6.28 -21.62 24.03
C SER A 124 6.55 -20.25 24.67
N GLU A 125 5.49 -19.48 24.87
CA GLU A 125 5.53 -18.15 25.52
C GLU A 125 6.52 -17.17 24.88
N PHE A 126 6.87 -17.41 23.62
CA PHE A 126 7.73 -16.50 22.88
C PHE A 126 6.88 -15.37 22.28
N LYS A 127 7.26 -14.13 22.60
CA LYS A 127 6.54 -12.94 22.16
C LYS A 127 6.94 -12.57 20.72
N ILE A 128 5.95 -12.51 19.82
CA ILE A 128 6.10 -12.00 18.46
C ILE A 128 5.18 -10.81 18.23
N THR A 129 5.62 -9.90 17.39
CA THR A 129 4.82 -8.81 16.85
C THR A 129 4.36 -9.18 15.45
N LEU A 130 3.06 -9.03 15.20
CA LEU A 130 2.46 -9.14 13.87
C LEU A 130 2.05 -7.76 13.40
N THR A 131 2.54 -7.37 12.23
CA THR A 131 2.16 -6.12 11.56
C THR A 131 1.32 -6.44 10.34
N TYR A 132 0.15 -5.82 10.21
CA TYR A 132 -0.82 -6.10 9.14
C TYR A 132 -1.49 -4.82 8.62
N PRO A 133 -2.03 -4.81 7.38
CA PRO A 133 -2.76 -3.69 6.81
C PRO A 133 -4.05 -3.39 7.58
N SER A 134 -4.21 -2.17 8.09
CA SER A 134 -5.35 -1.77 8.93
C SER A 134 -6.29 -0.78 8.25
N SER A 135 -5.74 0.16 7.49
CA SER A 135 -6.51 1.18 6.77
C SER A 135 -5.76 1.64 5.51
N LYS A 136 -6.44 2.39 4.66
CA LYS A 136 -5.88 3.00 3.46
C LYS A 136 -6.25 4.49 3.45
N SER A 137 -5.26 5.35 3.25
CA SER A 137 -5.43 6.79 3.08
C SER A 137 -4.59 7.26 1.90
N ASP A 138 -5.21 7.98 0.95
CA ASP A 138 -4.54 8.53 -0.23
C ASP A 138 -3.62 7.52 -0.96
N ASP A 139 -4.16 6.32 -1.22
CA ASP A 139 -3.47 5.18 -1.83
C ASP A 139 -2.34 4.56 -1.00
N LYS A 140 -2.05 5.08 0.19
CA LYS A 140 -1.08 4.48 1.11
C LYS A 140 -1.78 3.54 2.08
N VAL A 141 -1.27 2.31 2.18
CA VAL A 141 -1.69 1.35 3.18
C VAL A 141 -1.02 1.69 4.50
N LEU A 142 -1.83 1.82 5.55
CA LEU A 142 -1.37 2.02 6.92
C LEU A 142 -1.43 0.67 7.65
N PHE A 143 -0.43 0.44 8.50
CA PHE A 143 -0.27 -0.83 9.20
C PHE A 143 -0.58 -0.67 10.68
N PHE A 144 -1.06 -1.74 11.28
CA PHE A 144 -1.23 -1.87 12.71
C PHE A 144 -0.45 -3.09 13.20
N SER A 145 0.06 -3.02 14.44
CA SER A 145 0.82 -4.11 15.05
C SER A 145 0.10 -4.66 16.26
N VAL A 146 0.19 -5.98 16.45
CA VAL A 146 -0.32 -6.69 17.62
C VAL A 146 0.77 -7.62 18.16
N GLU A 147 0.90 -7.69 19.47
CA GLU A 147 1.80 -8.62 20.13
C GLU A 147 1.04 -9.89 20.54
N LEU A 148 1.61 -11.05 20.25
CA LEU A 148 1.04 -12.36 20.55
C LEU A 148 2.13 -13.26 21.14
N LEU A 149 1.69 -14.26 21.92
CA LEU A 149 2.55 -15.28 22.47
C LEU A 149 2.34 -16.61 21.74
N SER A 150 3.42 -17.36 21.55
CA SER A 150 3.33 -18.74 21.09
C SER A 150 2.76 -19.65 22.18
N ASP A 151 1.98 -20.63 21.78
CA ASP A 151 1.43 -21.67 22.66
C ASP A 151 2.47 -22.77 22.95
N GLU A 152 2.05 -23.82 23.69
CA GLU A 152 2.90 -24.97 24.03
C GLU A 152 3.46 -25.73 22.81
N SER A 153 2.80 -25.62 21.67
CA SER A 153 3.26 -26.18 20.40
C SER A 153 4.13 -25.21 19.57
N GLY A 154 4.47 -24.04 20.11
CA GLY A 154 5.19 -22.97 19.44
C GLY A 154 4.35 -22.21 18.41
N LYS A 155 3.04 -22.45 18.37
CA LYS A 155 2.14 -21.87 17.36
C LYS A 155 1.62 -20.51 17.82
N VAL A 156 1.59 -19.56 16.90
CA VAL A 156 0.92 -18.26 17.04
C VAL A 156 -0.17 -18.16 16.01
N SER A 157 -1.41 -17.94 16.47
CA SER A 157 -2.58 -17.81 15.62
C SER A 157 -3.10 -16.37 15.63
N PHE A 158 -3.30 -15.78 14.47
CA PHE A 158 -3.82 -14.43 14.29
C PHE A 158 -5.07 -14.45 13.41
N GLU A 159 -6.21 -14.12 13.99
CA GLU A 159 -7.43 -13.87 13.24
C GLU A 159 -7.48 -12.41 12.78
N PRO A 160 -7.28 -12.14 11.47
CA PRO A 160 -7.27 -10.78 11.01
C PRO A 160 -8.66 -10.15 11.07
N PRO A 161 -8.75 -8.84 11.32
CA PRO A 161 -10.00 -8.13 11.25
C PRO A 161 -10.55 -8.15 9.82
N LYS A 162 -11.86 -7.95 9.70
CA LYS A 162 -12.55 -7.83 8.42
C LYS A 162 -12.02 -6.61 7.65
N PRO A 163 -11.38 -6.79 6.46
CA PRO A 163 -10.79 -5.68 5.74
C PRO A 163 -11.85 -4.77 5.13
N SER A 164 -11.68 -3.46 5.31
CA SER A 164 -12.59 -2.43 4.76
C SER A 164 -12.18 -1.89 3.40
N PHE A 165 -10.99 -2.24 2.92
CA PHE A 165 -10.41 -1.78 1.65
C PHE A 165 -9.73 -2.95 0.92
N SER A 166 -9.51 -2.77 -0.37
CA SER A 166 -8.81 -3.72 -1.23
C SER A 166 -7.34 -3.35 -1.34
N CYS A 167 -6.46 -4.34 -1.29
CA CYS A 167 -5.03 -4.18 -1.51
C CYS A 167 -4.34 -5.53 -1.69
N ILE A 168 -3.14 -5.48 -2.25
CA ILE A 168 -2.12 -6.52 -2.11
C ILE A 168 -1.06 -5.98 -1.15
N SER A 169 -0.73 -6.75 -0.12
CA SER A 169 0.23 -6.40 0.91
C SER A 169 0.72 -7.66 1.61
N THR A 170 1.38 -7.50 2.75
CA THR A 170 1.87 -8.61 3.57
C THR A 170 1.43 -8.46 5.04
N VAL A 171 1.34 -9.60 5.72
CA VAL A 171 1.40 -9.68 7.18
C VAL A 171 2.84 -10.04 7.53
N THR A 172 3.47 -9.27 8.39
CA THR A 172 4.86 -9.50 8.81
C THR A 172 4.90 -9.92 10.27
N ALA A 173 5.52 -11.07 10.54
CA ALA A 173 5.75 -11.60 11.88
C ALA A 173 7.24 -11.49 12.24
N TYR A 174 7.56 -11.03 13.45
CA TYR A 174 8.94 -10.91 13.95
C TYR A 174 8.99 -10.96 15.47
N PRO A 175 10.16 -11.29 16.07
CA PRO A 175 10.34 -11.21 17.52
C PRO A 175 10.02 -9.81 18.03
N THR A 176 9.25 -9.68 19.09
CA THR A 176 8.96 -8.36 19.69
C THR A 176 10.24 -7.75 20.24
N PRO A 177 10.71 -6.59 19.75
CA PRO A 177 11.94 -5.97 20.25
C PRO A 177 11.76 -5.52 21.70
N ILE A 178 12.80 -5.67 22.52
CA ILE A 178 12.78 -5.25 23.93
C ILE A 178 13.00 -3.75 24.10
N ASN A 179 13.68 -3.10 23.14
CA ASN A 179 13.96 -1.67 23.11
C ASN A 179 14.13 -1.18 21.66
N GLN A 180 14.51 0.09 21.47
CA GLN A 180 14.69 0.73 20.16
C GLN A 180 16.18 0.85 19.76
N GLU A 181 17.07 0.10 20.36
CA GLU A 181 18.49 0.10 19.99
C GLU A 181 18.67 -0.45 18.56
N GLU A 182 19.55 0.18 17.80
CA GLU A 182 19.76 -0.16 16.39
C GLU A 182 20.16 -1.62 16.19
N GLU A 183 21.02 -2.16 17.07
CA GLU A 183 21.47 -3.55 17.02
C GLU A 183 20.32 -4.54 17.24
N VAL A 184 19.44 -4.23 18.21
CA VAL A 184 18.23 -5.03 18.50
C VAL A 184 17.29 -5.00 17.30
N LEU A 185 17.00 -3.82 16.75
CA LEU A 185 16.11 -3.68 15.60
C LEU A 185 16.66 -4.38 14.37
N LYS A 186 17.96 -4.31 14.14
CA LYS A 186 18.64 -5.01 13.03
C LYS A 186 18.58 -6.53 13.19
N ALA A 187 18.78 -7.06 14.39
CA ALA A 187 18.66 -8.49 14.65
C ALA A 187 17.22 -8.98 14.47
N VAL A 188 16.24 -8.22 14.93
CA VAL A 188 14.80 -8.47 14.71
C VAL A 188 14.45 -8.46 13.22
N ASP A 189 14.98 -7.50 12.46
CA ASP A 189 14.71 -7.37 11.03
C ASP A 189 15.13 -8.60 10.23
N GLN A 190 16.23 -9.23 10.60
CA GLN A 190 16.71 -10.49 10.00
C GLN A 190 15.81 -11.70 10.27
N LYS A 191 14.92 -11.60 11.26
CA LYS A 191 13.99 -12.66 11.67
C LYS A 191 12.56 -12.44 11.17
N LYS A 192 12.32 -11.39 10.36
CA LYS A 192 11.02 -11.11 9.78
C LYS A 192 10.59 -12.21 8.80
N VAL A 193 9.33 -12.59 8.93
CA VAL A 193 8.67 -13.54 8.04
C VAL A 193 7.40 -12.89 7.50
N GLU A 194 7.22 -12.93 6.20
CA GLU A 194 6.08 -12.34 5.52
C GLU A 194 5.11 -13.40 5.04
N ALA A 195 3.83 -13.08 5.08
CA ALA A 195 2.75 -13.84 4.51
C ALA A 195 1.85 -12.94 3.66
N ASP A 196 1.32 -13.45 2.57
CA ASP A 196 0.46 -12.71 1.65
C ASP A 196 -0.80 -12.16 2.34
N TRP A 197 -1.06 -10.86 2.14
CA TRP A 197 -2.34 -10.22 2.45
C TRP A 197 -2.98 -9.76 1.14
N LYS A 198 -4.01 -10.49 0.68
CA LYS A 198 -4.68 -10.21 -0.59
C LYS A 198 -6.16 -9.95 -0.36
N VAL A 199 -6.57 -8.71 -0.52
CA VAL A 199 -7.97 -8.27 -0.39
C VAL A 199 -8.41 -7.72 -1.73
N ARG A 200 -9.36 -8.40 -2.37
CA ARG A 200 -9.92 -7.94 -3.64
C ARG A 200 -11.14 -7.05 -3.45
N SER A 201 -11.38 -6.20 -4.42
CA SER A 201 -12.60 -5.38 -4.54
C SER A 201 -13.87 -6.23 -4.58
N ASP A 202 -14.96 -5.68 -4.12
CA ASP A 202 -16.29 -6.32 -4.23
C ASP A 202 -16.92 -6.18 -5.61
N VAL A 203 -16.24 -5.59 -6.58
CA VAL A 203 -16.64 -5.56 -8.00
C VAL A 203 -16.94 -6.97 -8.54
N ILE A 204 -16.22 -7.98 -8.02
CA ILE A 204 -16.47 -9.39 -8.40
C ILE A 204 -17.88 -9.88 -8.09
N ASN A 205 -18.49 -9.34 -7.04
CA ASN A 205 -19.82 -9.73 -6.58
C ASN A 205 -20.91 -8.75 -7.03
N LYS A 206 -20.55 -7.46 -7.18
CA LYS A 206 -21.50 -6.39 -7.51
C LYS A 206 -21.57 -6.09 -9.00
N GLY A 207 -20.55 -6.52 -9.76
CA GLY A 207 -20.47 -6.24 -11.18
C GLY A 207 -20.15 -4.80 -11.54
N ALA A 208 -19.94 -4.57 -12.83
CA ALA A 208 -19.65 -3.24 -13.37
C ALA A 208 -20.21 -3.07 -14.78
N VAL A 209 -20.57 -1.85 -15.14
CA VAL A 209 -20.77 -1.41 -16.53
C VAL A 209 -19.62 -0.50 -16.96
N LEU A 210 -19.17 -0.66 -18.20
CA LEU A 210 -17.97 -0.03 -18.74
C LEU A 210 -18.33 1.01 -19.78
N PHE A 211 -17.89 2.25 -19.57
CA PHE A 211 -17.83 3.32 -20.55
C PHE A 211 -16.36 3.59 -20.88
N ILE A 212 -15.69 2.67 -21.59
CA ILE A 212 -14.27 2.79 -21.91
C ILE A 212 -14.09 2.72 -23.42
N TRP A 213 -13.45 3.76 -23.97
CA TRP A 213 -13.30 3.91 -25.41
C TRP A 213 -11.83 3.80 -25.83
N ASP A 214 -11.61 2.99 -26.87
CA ASP A 214 -10.34 2.91 -27.57
C ASP A 214 -10.23 4.00 -28.62
N PHE A 215 -9.07 4.62 -28.74
CA PHE A 215 -8.72 5.61 -29.74
C PHE A 215 -7.69 5.05 -30.72
N ASN A 216 -7.71 5.55 -31.95
CA ASN A 216 -6.64 5.30 -32.90
C ASN A 216 -5.51 6.32 -32.76
N GLU A 217 -4.40 6.13 -33.52
CA GLU A 217 -3.24 7.04 -33.54
C GLU A 217 -3.57 8.49 -33.92
N LYS A 218 -4.70 8.74 -34.63
CA LYS A 218 -5.18 10.08 -34.98
C LYS A 218 -6.07 10.67 -33.88
N ASN A 219 -6.03 10.08 -32.66
CA ASN A 219 -6.84 10.50 -31.51
C ASN A 219 -8.36 10.56 -31.81
N ARG A 220 -8.87 9.60 -32.59
CA ARG A 220 -10.30 9.44 -32.86
C ARG A 220 -10.83 8.21 -32.15
N PRO A 221 -12.00 8.26 -31.50
CA PRO A 221 -12.63 7.10 -30.91
C PRO A 221 -12.96 6.06 -32.00
N VAL A 222 -12.77 4.79 -31.68
CA VAL A 222 -12.97 3.68 -32.62
C VAL A 222 -14.08 2.75 -32.15
N ASN A 223 -13.92 2.24 -30.92
CA ASN A 223 -14.84 1.26 -30.33
C ASN A 223 -14.66 1.23 -28.81
N ASN A 224 -15.60 0.57 -28.13
CA ASN A 224 -15.44 0.26 -26.71
C ASN A 224 -14.32 -0.74 -26.53
N SER A 225 -13.56 -0.62 -25.43
CA SER A 225 -12.41 -1.47 -25.18
C SER A 225 -12.81 -2.92 -24.90
N TYR A 226 -12.69 -3.74 -25.94
CA TYR A 226 -12.96 -5.18 -25.86
C TYR A 226 -11.94 -5.90 -24.97
N GLU A 227 -10.68 -5.49 -25.02
CA GLU A 227 -9.59 -6.09 -24.25
C GLU A 227 -9.83 -5.96 -22.73
N ILE A 228 -10.27 -4.78 -22.29
CA ILE A 228 -10.59 -4.54 -20.87
C ILE A 228 -11.83 -5.36 -20.47
N LEU A 229 -12.91 -5.33 -21.26
CA LEU A 229 -14.10 -6.13 -20.98
C LEU A 229 -13.78 -7.63 -20.91
N SER A 230 -12.97 -8.13 -21.87
CA SER A 230 -12.52 -9.53 -21.89
C SER A 230 -11.69 -9.89 -20.67
N GLU A 231 -10.81 -9.01 -20.22
CA GLU A 231 -9.97 -9.26 -19.05
C GLU A 231 -10.80 -9.30 -17.75
N PHE A 232 -11.80 -8.46 -17.59
CA PHE A 232 -12.76 -8.56 -16.48
C PHE A 232 -13.42 -9.95 -16.41
N ARG A 233 -13.88 -10.46 -17.58
CA ARG A 233 -14.50 -11.79 -17.67
C ARG A 233 -13.52 -12.91 -17.33
N LYS A 234 -12.26 -12.83 -17.79
CA LYS A 234 -11.20 -13.80 -17.45
C LYS A 234 -10.89 -13.85 -15.97
N ARG A 235 -11.06 -12.72 -15.25
CA ARG A 235 -10.91 -12.66 -13.78
C ARG A 235 -12.14 -13.15 -13.01
N GLY A 236 -13.16 -13.68 -13.70
CA GLY A 236 -14.36 -14.26 -13.10
C GLY A 236 -15.45 -13.25 -12.75
N ILE A 237 -15.36 -12.00 -13.24
CA ILE A 237 -16.45 -11.03 -13.12
C ILE A 237 -17.46 -11.31 -14.22
N THR A 238 -18.54 -12.01 -13.90
CA THR A 238 -19.58 -12.40 -14.86
C THR A 238 -20.59 -11.29 -15.11
N MET A 239 -20.87 -10.47 -14.09
CA MET A 239 -21.73 -9.29 -14.22
C MET A 239 -20.91 -8.11 -14.74
N VAL A 240 -20.52 -8.15 -16.01
CA VAL A 240 -19.80 -7.04 -16.68
C VAL A 240 -20.26 -6.89 -18.12
N GLY A 241 -20.48 -5.66 -18.54
CA GLY A 241 -20.88 -5.30 -19.88
C GLY A 241 -20.59 -3.83 -20.18
N ASN A 242 -20.84 -3.42 -21.43
CA ASN A 242 -20.79 -2.00 -21.74
C ASN A 242 -21.95 -1.26 -21.07
N ALA A 243 -21.69 -0.02 -20.71
CA ALA A 243 -22.72 0.87 -20.16
C ALA A 243 -23.89 1.04 -21.17
N PRO A 244 -25.14 1.15 -20.71
CA PRO A 244 -26.28 1.39 -21.63
C PRO A 244 -26.12 2.69 -22.42
N VAL A 245 -25.75 3.77 -21.74
CA VAL A 245 -25.42 5.05 -22.38
C VAL A 245 -23.96 5.03 -22.76
N ASN A 246 -23.68 4.66 -24.00
CA ASN A 246 -22.33 4.34 -24.46
C ASN A 246 -22.06 4.84 -25.89
N ASP A 247 -22.51 6.06 -26.22
CA ASP A 247 -22.19 6.68 -27.49
C ASP A 247 -20.91 7.52 -27.43
N SER A 248 -20.20 7.59 -28.55
CA SER A 248 -18.94 8.34 -28.63
C SER A 248 -19.09 9.85 -28.39
N GLU A 249 -20.29 10.38 -28.56
CA GLU A 249 -20.61 11.79 -28.26
C GLU A 249 -20.51 12.15 -26.78
N TYR A 250 -20.58 11.15 -25.88
CA TYR A 250 -20.44 11.34 -24.43
C TYR A 250 -18.98 11.27 -23.95
N ILE A 251 -18.04 10.99 -24.85
CA ILE A 251 -16.62 11.02 -24.49
C ILE A 251 -16.22 12.45 -24.08
N GLY A 252 -15.61 12.57 -22.91
CA GLY A 252 -15.22 13.86 -22.33
C GLY A 252 -16.31 14.54 -21.50
N LYS A 253 -17.51 13.96 -21.41
CA LYS A 253 -18.48 14.39 -20.40
C LYS A 253 -17.99 14.08 -19.00
N SER A 254 -18.49 14.82 -18.01
CA SER A 254 -18.12 14.59 -16.61
C SER A 254 -18.55 13.20 -16.12
N LEU A 255 -17.84 12.69 -15.15
CA LEU A 255 -18.16 11.42 -14.51
C LEU A 255 -19.57 11.43 -13.87
N ASP A 256 -19.97 12.59 -13.30
CA ASP A 256 -21.31 12.79 -12.73
C ASP A 256 -22.42 12.72 -13.81
N PHE A 257 -22.18 13.29 -15.00
CA PHE A 257 -23.09 13.17 -16.12
C PHE A 257 -23.26 11.70 -16.53
N LEU A 258 -22.16 11.01 -16.81
CA LEU A 258 -22.19 9.60 -17.20
C LEU A 258 -22.87 8.72 -16.14
N TYR A 259 -22.64 9.01 -14.85
CA TYR A 259 -23.32 8.32 -13.77
C TYR A 259 -24.83 8.53 -13.84
N LYS A 260 -25.32 9.76 -13.94
CA LYS A 260 -26.75 10.08 -13.93
C LYS A 260 -27.47 9.40 -15.10
N GLU A 261 -26.97 9.57 -16.31
CA GLU A 261 -27.57 8.99 -17.52
C GLU A 261 -27.66 7.45 -17.45
N ASN A 262 -26.60 6.78 -16.96
CA ASN A 262 -26.62 5.33 -16.81
C ASN A 262 -27.50 4.90 -15.64
N TYR A 263 -27.50 5.65 -14.51
CA TYR A 263 -28.30 5.33 -13.34
C TYR A 263 -29.80 5.35 -13.64
N GLU A 264 -30.30 6.25 -14.47
CA GLU A 264 -31.70 6.32 -14.91
C GLU A 264 -32.15 5.03 -15.61
N ILE A 265 -31.23 4.30 -16.24
CA ILE A 265 -31.55 3.06 -16.99
C ILE A 265 -31.40 1.81 -16.15
N ILE A 266 -30.33 1.72 -15.38
CA ILE A 266 -29.96 0.46 -14.69
C ILE A 266 -30.05 0.55 -13.18
N GLU A 267 -30.28 1.77 -12.64
CA GLU A 267 -30.31 2.02 -11.20
C GLU A 267 -29.03 1.45 -10.52
N ALA A 268 -29.18 0.76 -9.41
CA ALA A 268 -28.08 0.10 -8.71
C ALA A 268 -27.98 -1.41 -9.05
N SER A 269 -28.45 -1.84 -10.23
CA SER A 269 -28.38 -3.24 -10.67
C SER A 269 -26.93 -3.74 -10.81
N TYR A 270 -26.01 -2.81 -11.11
CA TYR A 270 -24.57 -3.02 -11.05
C TYR A 270 -23.96 -2.18 -9.95
N GLY A 271 -22.88 -2.66 -9.35
CA GLY A 271 -22.21 -1.94 -8.27
C GLY A 271 -21.42 -0.74 -8.75
N TYR A 272 -20.89 -0.80 -9.97
CA TYR A 272 -19.94 0.20 -10.45
C TYR A 272 -20.17 0.60 -11.90
N LEU A 273 -19.98 1.90 -12.18
CA LEU A 273 -19.73 2.43 -13.52
C LEU A 273 -18.23 2.73 -13.62
N ILE A 274 -17.55 2.16 -14.60
CA ILE A 274 -16.14 2.36 -14.86
C ILE A 274 -15.99 3.09 -16.19
N CYS A 275 -15.42 4.29 -16.15
CA CYS A 275 -15.26 5.17 -17.30
C CYS A 275 -13.79 5.36 -17.65
N GLY A 276 -13.49 5.54 -18.93
CA GLY A 276 -12.14 5.84 -19.34
C GLY A 276 -11.90 5.87 -20.83
N THR A 277 -10.63 6.05 -21.18
CA THR A 277 -10.16 6.02 -22.57
C THR A 277 -8.82 5.29 -22.64
N VAL A 278 -8.59 4.58 -23.75
CA VAL A 278 -7.29 4.01 -24.12
C VAL A 278 -6.80 4.74 -25.35
N LYS A 279 -5.66 5.42 -25.26
CA LYS A 279 -5.10 6.28 -26.31
C LYS A 279 -3.66 5.92 -26.58
N PHE A 280 -3.23 6.15 -27.83
CA PHE A 280 -1.82 6.14 -28.15
C PHE A 280 -1.14 7.34 -27.47
N LEU A 281 -0.07 7.11 -26.74
CA LEU A 281 0.76 8.15 -26.16
C LEU A 281 1.63 8.81 -27.25
N LYS A 282 2.10 7.98 -28.19
CA LYS A 282 2.82 8.39 -29.40
C LYS A 282 2.45 7.41 -30.54
N PRO A 283 2.66 7.79 -31.83
CA PRO A 283 2.51 6.87 -32.93
C PRO A 283 3.37 5.62 -32.76
N VAL A 284 2.91 4.49 -33.30
CA VAL A 284 3.72 3.27 -33.32
C VAL A 284 4.92 3.46 -34.22
N GLU A 285 6.10 3.19 -33.71
CA GLU A 285 7.37 3.44 -34.39
C GLU A 285 8.20 2.16 -34.54
N PRO A 286 9.03 2.03 -35.57
CA PRO A 286 9.98 0.93 -35.70
C PRO A 286 11.01 0.98 -34.56
N CYS A 287 11.44 -0.20 -34.11
CA CYS A 287 12.52 -0.38 -33.15
C CYS A 287 13.34 -1.63 -33.50
N ASP A 288 14.44 -1.90 -32.80
CA ASP A 288 15.33 -3.05 -33.09
C ASP A 288 14.60 -4.40 -33.02
N GLU A 289 13.56 -4.52 -32.18
CA GLU A 289 12.74 -5.73 -32.02
C GLU A 289 11.50 -5.77 -32.96
N GLY A 290 11.37 -4.82 -33.87
CA GLY A 290 10.26 -4.68 -34.80
C GLY A 290 9.51 -3.36 -34.65
N TYR A 291 8.48 -3.30 -33.85
CA TYR A 291 7.66 -2.09 -33.61
C TYR A 291 7.42 -1.87 -32.11
N LEU A 292 7.46 -0.63 -31.69
CA LEU A 292 7.14 -0.18 -30.33
C LEU A 292 5.79 0.54 -30.31
N CYS A 293 4.88 0.09 -29.45
CA CYS A 293 3.60 0.73 -29.15
C CYS A 293 3.61 1.26 -27.71
N SER A 294 3.18 2.49 -27.52
CA SER A 294 3.01 3.13 -26.22
C SER A 294 1.57 3.61 -26.07
N LEU A 295 0.87 3.11 -25.05
CA LEU A 295 -0.51 3.44 -24.75
C LEU A 295 -0.65 4.10 -23.39
N THR A 296 -1.62 4.98 -23.26
CA THR A 296 -2.06 5.56 -21.99
C THR A 296 -3.55 5.36 -21.80
N SER A 297 -3.96 5.24 -20.53
CA SER A 297 -5.38 5.12 -20.17
C SER A 297 -5.65 5.87 -18.88
N ASN A 298 -6.73 6.67 -18.86
CA ASN A 298 -7.26 7.26 -17.64
C ASN A 298 -8.54 6.53 -17.28
N ILE A 299 -8.58 5.93 -16.11
CA ILE A 299 -9.72 5.14 -15.63
C ILE A 299 -10.24 5.75 -14.35
N GLU A 300 -11.55 5.95 -14.30
CA GLU A 300 -12.29 6.37 -13.11
C GLU A 300 -13.43 5.41 -12.86
N ALA A 301 -13.80 5.21 -11.59
CA ALA A 301 -14.98 4.43 -11.23
C ALA A 301 -15.86 5.13 -10.20
N VAL A 302 -17.16 4.93 -10.35
CA VAL A 302 -18.22 5.44 -9.46
C VAL A 302 -18.94 4.26 -8.84
N ASP A 303 -19.26 4.36 -7.55
CA ASP A 303 -20.22 3.47 -6.89
C ASP A 303 -21.64 3.85 -7.34
N MET A 304 -22.33 2.91 -8.01
CA MET A 304 -23.66 3.14 -8.55
C MET A 304 -24.71 3.40 -7.48
N LYS A 305 -24.48 3.01 -6.23
CA LYS A 305 -25.41 3.23 -5.13
C LYS A 305 -25.53 4.70 -4.72
N ASN A 306 -24.45 5.48 -4.85
CA ASN A 306 -24.38 6.83 -4.27
C ASN A 306 -23.68 7.87 -5.14
N GLY A 307 -23.22 7.50 -6.32
CA GLY A 307 -22.52 8.40 -7.25
C GLY A 307 -21.13 8.84 -6.80
N LYS A 308 -20.57 8.25 -5.73
CA LYS A 308 -19.23 8.63 -5.26
C LYS A 308 -18.16 8.05 -6.15
N LYS A 309 -17.19 8.87 -6.53
CA LYS A 309 -15.98 8.39 -7.17
C LYS A 309 -15.17 7.56 -6.16
N VAL A 310 -14.88 6.32 -6.52
CA VAL A 310 -14.18 5.33 -5.67
C VAL A 310 -12.83 4.93 -6.21
N PHE A 311 -12.52 5.35 -7.45
CA PHE A 311 -11.27 5.04 -8.11
C PHE A 311 -10.93 6.10 -9.15
N SER A 312 -9.65 6.43 -9.30
CA SER A 312 -9.12 7.30 -10.36
C SER A 312 -7.64 7.01 -10.53
N LYS A 313 -7.22 6.53 -11.71
CA LYS A 313 -5.82 6.23 -11.99
C LYS A 313 -5.48 6.36 -13.46
N THR A 314 -4.27 6.84 -13.73
CA THR A 314 -3.66 6.87 -15.05
C THR A 314 -2.69 5.70 -15.19
N PHE A 315 -2.76 5.04 -16.35
CA PHE A 315 -1.90 3.93 -16.72
C PHE A 315 -1.10 4.30 -17.96
N VAL A 316 0.13 3.85 -18.01
CA VAL A 316 0.98 3.91 -19.20
C VAL A 316 1.61 2.55 -19.38
N HIS A 317 1.62 2.04 -20.61
CA HIS A 317 2.24 0.77 -20.93
C HIS A 317 2.89 0.81 -22.31
N GLU A 318 4.02 0.15 -22.44
CA GLU A 318 4.74 -0.02 -23.70
C GLU A 318 4.97 -1.50 -23.99
N ALA A 319 4.87 -1.86 -25.26
CA ALA A 319 5.16 -3.22 -25.69
C ALA A 319 5.81 -3.22 -27.06
N THR A 320 6.61 -4.24 -27.36
CA THR A 320 7.21 -4.49 -28.67
C THR A 320 6.53 -5.66 -29.36
N GLY A 321 6.55 -5.66 -30.69
CA GLY A 321 6.00 -6.72 -31.50
C GLY A 321 6.63 -6.78 -32.91
N LYS A 322 6.55 -7.95 -33.56
CA LYS A 322 7.17 -8.19 -34.88
C LYS A 322 6.58 -7.30 -35.99
N ASN A 323 5.37 -6.86 -35.86
CA ASN A 323 4.69 -5.96 -36.79
C ASN A 323 3.71 -5.06 -36.03
N TRP A 324 3.17 -4.03 -36.71
CA TRP A 324 2.28 -3.05 -36.13
C TRP A 324 1.09 -3.69 -35.38
N ASN A 325 0.39 -4.65 -36.02
CA ASN A 325 -0.78 -5.29 -35.41
C ASN A 325 -0.46 -6.07 -34.16
N SER A 326 0.62 -6.88 -34.19
CA SER A 326 1.03 -7.68 -33.03
C SER A 326 1.49 -6.82 -31.86
N CYS A 327 2.19 -5.72 -32.15
CA CYS A 327 2.64 -4.75 -31.17
C CYS A 327 1.46 -4.09 -30.46
N VAL A 328 0.52 -3.52 -31.23
CA VAL A 328 -0.67 -2.86 -30.67
C VAL A 328 -1.56 -3.81 -29.89
N SER A 329 -1.81 -5.02 -30.43
CA SER A 329 -2.63 -6.03 -29.74
C SER A 329 -2.00 -6.47 -28.41
N LYS A 330 -0.68 -6.70 -28.39
CA LYS A 330 0.06 -7.05 -27.18
C LYS A 330 -0.03 -5.91 -26.16
N CYS A 331 0.26 -4.68 -26.57
CA CYS A 331 0.23 -3.51 -25.70
C CYS A 331 -1.17 -3.31 -25.08
N LYS A 332 -2.25 -3.39 -25.87
CA LYS A 332 -3.62 -3.32 -25.36
C LYS A 332 -3.95 -4.42 -24.37
N SER A 333 -3.56 -5.65 -24.65
CA SER A 333 -3.82 -6.80 -23.77
C SER A 333 -3.10 -6.67 -22.44
N GLU A 334 -1.84 -6.22 -22.44
CA GLU A 334 -1.04 -6.04 -21.22
C GLU A 334 -1.54 -4.83 -20.42
N LEU A 335 -1.88 -3.72 -21.07
CA LEU A 335 -2.52 -2.57 -20.43
C LEU A 335 -3.86 -2.96 -19.79
N ALA A 336 -4.69 -3.76 -20.48
CA ALA A 336 -5.97 -4.23 -19.94
C ALA A 336 -5.77 -5.07 -18.65
N LYS A 337 -4.75 -5.94 -18.62
CA LYS A 337 -4.40 -6.69 -17.41
C LYS A 337 -4.03 -5.76 -16.26
N MET A 338 -3.18 -4.76 -16.51
CA MET A 338 -2.78 -3.79 -15.49
C MET A 338 -3.97 -3.02 -14.94
N ILE A 339 -4.87 -2.56 -15.82
CA ILE A 339 -6.08 -1.82 -15.41
C ILE A 339 -6.98 -2.71 -14.55
N VAL A 340 -7.26 -3.92 -15.01
CA VAL A 340 -8.18 -4.82 -14.30
C VAL A 340 -7.58 -5.31 -12.98
N ASP A 341 -6.28 -5.58 -12.92
CA ASP A 341 -5.59 -5.93 -11.67
C ASP A 341 -5.69 -4.80 -10.65
N GLU A 342 -5.48 -3.56 -11.10
CA GLU A 342 -5.56 -2.40 -10.21
C GLU A 342 -7.00 -2.13 -9.73
N ILE A 343 -8.00 -2.30 -10.58
CA ILE A 343 -9.41 -2.23 -10.15
C ILE A 343 -9.74 -3.36 -9.17
N PHE A 344 -9.16 -4.54 -9.39
CA PHE A 344 -9.41 -5.71 -8.56
C PHE A 344 -8.84 -5.58 -7.14
N PHE A 345 -7.68 -4.94 -7.01
CA PHE A 345 -6.96 -4.81 -5.75
C PHE A 345 -6.79 -3.37 -5.23
N GLY A 346 -7.13 -2.37 -6.03
CA GLY A 346 -6.97 -0.96 -5.66
C GLY A 346 -8.29 -0.24 -5.31
N MET A 347 -9.44 -0.76 -5.79
CA MET A 347 -10.76 -0.14 -5.65
C MET A 347 -11.52 -0.56 -4.40
#